data_c2082f2ccc269670b2aa5c6ea34b3d96
#
_entry.id   c2082f2ccc269670b2aa5c6ea34b3d96
#
_cell.length_a   1.000
_cell.length_b   1.000
_cell.length_c   1.000
_cell.angle_alpha   90.00
_cell.angle_beta   90.00
_cell.angle_gamma   90.00
#
_symmetry.space_group_name_H-M   'P 1'
#
loop_
_entity.id
_entity.type
_entity.pdbx_description
1 polymer ?
#
loop_
_entity_poly.entity_id
_entity_poly.type
_entity_poly.pdbx_seq_one_letter_code
_entity_poly.pdbx_strand_id
1 'polypeptide(L)'
;MLLVFCAAFLVAVPVEAFTANSLDITISKNGDATAIFRFTLEGILENAIPQSILEDELKKGLASSSDPPEIISMNKSAATLLMSKFADTGDVPEGTEYRTASMNFKKAEIALKNSALSSVITADFSPATITVTFPDAYTRQFTNVDVLPAFSHTVIDPTKSASASTLPTTGAARVISSPSGVRVYIDGSYAGDAPVTLDEIPAGIHTFRFEKDNFEPVTKTVNVTTGSTVQVSAILGYIPGTTATGTSPLPGFDGAPALIALACYAVLWVSRR
;
A
#
# COMPACT_ATOMS: atom_id res chain seq x y z
N MET A 1 50.26 -27.21 39.34
CA MET A 1 48.80 -27.29 39.50
C MET A 1 48.23 -26.00 38.88
N LEU A 2 47.90 -26.07 37.58
CA LEU A 2 47.50 -24.94 36.76
C LEU A 2 45.97 -24.97 36.66
N LEU A 3 45.29 -24.04 37.33
CA LEU A 3 43.84 -23.86 37.27
C LEU A 3 43.52 -23.06 36.03
N VAL A 4 43.02 -23.75 35.01
CA VAL A 4 42.44 -23.13 33.81
C VAL A 4 41.04 -22.64 34.15
N PHE A 5 40.89 -21.33 34.30
CA PHE A 5 39.58 -20.66 34.44
C PHE A 5 38.94 -20.60 33.08
N CYS A 6 38.05 -21.53 32.78
CA CYS A 6 37.22 -21.51 31.59
C CYS A 6 36.12 -20.47 31.80
N ALA A 7 36.36 -19.22 31.36
CA ALA A 7 35.31 -18.21 31.30
C ALA A 7 34.37 -18.57 30.15
N ALA A 8 33.27 -19.19 30.51
CA ALA A 8 32.16 -19.37 29.56
C ALA A 8 31.57 -17.97 29.25
N PHE A 9 31.93 -17.43 28.10
CA PHE A 9 31.23 -16.30 27.53
C PHE A 9 29.82 -16.79 27.15
N LEU A 10 28.86 -16.57 28.03
CA LEU A 10 27.44 -16.62 27.66
C LEU A 10 27.21 -15.47 26.68
N VAL A 11 27.25 -15.77 25.39
CA VAL A 11 26.69 -14.90 24.37
C VAL A 11 25.19 -14.93 24.61
N ALA A 12 24.67 -13.91 25.28
CA ALA A 12 23.24 -13.67 25.36
C ALA A 12 22.77 -13.33 23.95
N VAL A 13 22.19 -14.30 23.24
CA VAL A 13 21.45 -14.08 22.02
C VAL A 13 20.25 -13.25 22.43
N PRO A 14 20.00 -12.07 21.84
CA PRO A 14 18.77 -11.34 22.11
C PRO A 14 17.60 -12.23 21.70
N VAL A 15 16.84 -12.69 22.67
CA VAL A 15 15.58 -13.42 22.44
C VAL A 15 14.54 -12.33 22.14
N GLU A 16 13.86 -12.44 21.03
CA GLU A 16 12.67 -11.61 20.76
C GLU A 16 11.67 -11.87 21.88
N ALA A 17 11.53 -10.89 22.75
CA ALA A 17 10.73 -11.05 23.96
C ALA A 17 9.28 -10.63 23.75
N PHE A 18 8.96 -10.07 22.59
CA PHE A 18 7.63 -9.59 22.20
C PHE A 18 7.38 -9.83 20.72
N THR A 19 6.30 -10.52 20.41
CA THR A 19 5.87 -10.78 19.03
C THR A 19 4.43 -10.31 18.84
N ALA A 20 4.20 -9.43 17.86
CA ALA A 20 2.87 -8.98 17.45
C ALA A 20 2.20 -10.04 16.56
N ASN A 21 1.14 -10.68 17.06
CA ASN A 21 0.48 -11.78 16.36
C ASN A 21 -0.58 -11.25 15.38
N SER A 22 -1.54 -10.46 15.87
CA SER A 22 -2.60 -9.90 15.03
C SER A 22 -3.10 -8.57 15.53
N LEU A 23 -3.66 -7.80 14.60
CA LEU A 23 -4.40 -6.56 14.86
C LEU A 23 -5.74 -6.62 14.14
N ASP A 24 -6.82 -6.74 14.91
CA ASP A 24 -8.18 -6.74 14.38
C ASP A 24 -8.82 -5.38 14.65
N ILE A 25 -9.13 -4.64 13.60
CA ILE A 25 -9.72 -3.29 13.64
C ILE A 25 -11.16 -3.38 13.14
N THR A 26 -12.12 -2.97 13.97
CA THR A 26 -13.53 -2.89 13.59
C THR A 26 -13.97 -1.43 13.57
N ILE A 27 -14.33 -0.93 12.40
CA ILE A 27 -14.76 0.45 12.18
C ILE A 27 -16.25 0.56 12.46
N SER A 28 -16.62 1.56 13.26
CA SER A 28 -18.00 1.91 13.56
C SER A 28 -18.57 2.88 12.52
N LYS A 29 -19.90 3.05 12.52
CA LYS A 29 -20.59 3.94 11.56
C LYS A 29 -20.15 5.42 11.63
N ASN A 30 -19.64 5.87 12.77
CA ASN A 30 -19.13 7.24 12.98
C ASN A 30 -17.65 7.41 12.61
N GLY A 31 -16.99 6.37 12.10
CA GLY A 31 -15.57 6.41 11.77
C GLY A 31 -14.61 6.06 12.91
N ASP A 32 -15.10 5.91 14.14
CA ASP A 32 -14.29 5.39 15.25
C ASP A 32 -14.01 3.91 15.04
N ALA A 33 -12.94 3.39 15.64
CA ALA A 33 -12.62 1.98 15.53
C ALA A 33 -12.24 1.37 16.89
N THR A 34 -12.66 0.12 17.08
CA THR A 34 -12.14 -0.73 18.15
C THR A 34 -11.04 -1.62 17.56
N ALA A 35 -9.86 -1.55 18.12
CA ALA A 35 -8.72 -2.36 17.73
C ALA A 35 -8.38 -3.38 18.83
N ILE A 36 -8.24 -4.65 18.45
CA ILE A 36 -7.76 -5.72 19.32
C ILE A 36 -6.38 -6.13 18.83
N PHE A 37 -5.37 -5.74 19.58
CA PHE A 37 -3.99 -6.08 19.30
C PHE A 37 -3.59 -7.30 20.13
N ARG A 38 -3.25 -8.41 19.48
CA ARG A 38 -2.80 -9.65 20.13
C ARG A 38 -1.31 -9.83 19.98
N PHE A 39 -0.65 -10.19 21.05
CA PHE A 39 0.79 -10.37 21.11
C PHE A 39 1.17 -11.54 22.02
N THR A 40 2.40 -12.00 21.86
CA THR A 40 3.01 -13.02 22.72
C THR A 40 4.21 -12.38 23.43
N LEU A 41 4.32 -12.61 24.74
CA LEU A 41 5.48 -12.31 25.55
C LEU A 41 6.25 -13.61 25.77
N GLU A 42 7.55 -13.63 25.47
CA GLU A 42 8.38 -14.81 25.64
C GLU A 42 9.44 -14.65 26.73
N GLY A 43 9.81 -15.77 27.34
CA GLY A 43 10.92 -15.89 28.29
C GLY A 43 10.66 -15.25 29.65
N ILE A 44 11.66 -14.54 30.15
CA ILE A 44 11.64 -13.92 31.48
C ILE A 44 10.54 -12.88 31.62
N LEU A 45 10.15 -12.23 30.52
CA LEU A 45 9.19 -11.13 30.51
C LEU A 45 7.76 -11.56 30.85
N GLU A 46 7.36 -12.78 30.49
CA GLU A 46 6.01 -13.30 30.79
C GLU A 46 5.68 -13.25 32.29
N ASN A 47 6.69 -13.51 33.13
CA ASN A 47 6.51 -13.60 34.58
C ASN A 47 7.13 -12.43 35.36
N ALA A 48 8.08 -11.70 34.79
CA ALA A 48 8.83 -10.67 35.50
C ALA A 48 8.20 -9.27 35.41
N ILE A 49 7.40 -8.98 34.39
CA ILE A 49 6.78 -7.67 34.22
C ILE A 49 5.33 -7.69 34.74
N PRO A 50 5.02 -6.91 35.79
CA PRO A 50 3.64 -6.70 36.22
C PRO A 50 2.81 -6.09 35.10
N GLN A 51 1.53 -6.49 34.98
CA GLN A 51 0.61 -5.95 33.97
C GLN A 51 0.50 -4.42 34.06
N SER A 52 0.53 -3.84 35.26
CA SER A 52 0.47 -2.40 35.46
C SER A 52 1.63 -1.65 34.80
N ILE A 53 2.82 -2.21 34.76
CA ILE A 53 3.99 -1.61 34.10
C ILE A 53 3.78 -1.62 32.57
N LEU A 54 3.26 -2.74 32.00
CA LEU A 54 2.93 -2.83 30.59
C LEU A 54 1.87 -1.79 30.19
N GLU A 55 0.83 -1.64 31.01
CA GLU A 55 -0.21 -0.63 30.77
C GLU A 55 0.34 0.80 30.83
N ASP A 56 1.21 1.11 31.79
CA ASP A 56 1.80 2.44 31.96
C ASP A 56 2.74 2.79 30.78
N GLU A 57 3.55 1.83 30.33
CA GLU A 57 4.42 2.04 29.16
C GLU A 57 3.61 2.16 27.87
N LEU A 58 2.55 1.37 27.69
CA LEU A 58 1.63 1.52 26.55
C LEU A 58 0.96 2.88 26.57
N LYS A 59 0.43 3.34 27.71
CA LYS A 59 -0.16 4.68 27.87
C LYS A 59 0.82 5.79 27.50
N LYS A 60 2.07 5.70 27.95
CA LYS A 60 3.13 6.67 27.61
C LYS A 60 3.45 6.66 26.12
N GLY A 61 3.54 5.48 25.50
CA GLY A 61 3.79 5.33 24.07
C GLY A 61 2.65 5.93 23.23
N LEU A 62 1.40 5.66 23.60
CA LEU A 62 0.21 6.19 22.94
C LEU A 62 0.03 7.69 23.13
N ALA A 63 0.35 8.24 24.31
CA ALA A 63 0.24 9.66 24.63
C ALA A 63 1.13 10.56 23.73
N SER A 64 2.09 10.00 23.02
CA SER A 64 2.92 10.73 22.05
C SER A 64 2.20 11.00 20.71
N SER A 65 1.04 10.40 20.48
CA SER A 65 0.19 10.65 19.31
C SER A 65 -0.62 11.93 19.48
N SER A 66 -0.91 12.62 18.37
CA SER A 66 -1.78 13.80 18.35
C SER A 66 -3.24 13.50 18.74
N ASP A 67 -3.66 12.25 18.54
CA ASP A 67 -4.97 11.71 18.91
C ASP A 67 -4.74 10.30 19.50
N PRO A 68 -4.45 10.22 20.82
CA PRO A 68 -4.07 8.96 21.45
C PRO A 68 -5.25 8.01 21.57
N PRO A 69 -5.10 6.74 21.20
CA PRO A 69 -6.12 5.73 21.45
C PRO A 69 -6.38 5.55 22.95
N GLU A 70 -7.65 5.29 23.30
CA GLU A 70 -8.03 4.95 24.65
C GLU A 70 -7.89 3.44 24.90
N ILE A 71 -7.25 3.05 26.00
CA ILE A 71 -7.13 1.65 26.39
C ILE A 71 -8.40 1.22 27.11
N ILE A 72 -9.22 0.39 26.45
CA ILE A 72 -10.45 -0.17 27.05
C ILE A 72 -10.10 -1.31 28.02
N SER A 73 -9.22 -2.19 27.59
CA SER A 73 -8.76 -3.32 28.40
C SER A 73 -7.39 -3.80 27.91
N MET A 74 -6.62 -4.37 28.84
CA MET A 74 -5.34 -4.99 28.51
C MET A 74 -5.09 -6.18 29.42
N ASN A 75 -4.45 -7.21 28.88
CA ASN A 75 -3.88 -8.34 29.61
C ASN A 75 -2.50 -8.68 29.03
N LYS A 76 -1.90 -9.80 29.45
CA LYS A 76 -0.55 -10.22 29.01
C LYS A 76 -0.48 -10.74 27.56
N SER A 77 -1.61 -10.84 26.85
CA SER A 77 -1.65 -11.38 25.49
C SER A 77 -2.47 -10.52 24.51
N ALA A 78 -3.21 -9.55 25.02
CA ALA A 78 -4.02 -8.67 24.17
C ALA A 78 -4.26 -7.31 24.81
N ALA A 79 -4.39 -6.28 23.95
CA ALA A 79 -4.84 -4.95 24.31
C ALA A 79 -6.02 -4.58 23.42
N THR A 80 -7.10 -4.07 24.01
CA THR A 80 -8.25 -3.52 23.28
C THR A 80 -8.21 -2.00 23.40
N LEU A 81 -8.20 -1.34 22.25
CA LEU A 81 -8.04 0.10 22.11
C LEU A 81 -9.26 0.69 21.41
N LEU A 82 -9.69 1.85 21.83
CA LEU A 82 -10.64 2.70 21.09
C LEU A 82 -9.86 3.80 20.36
N MET A 83 -10.01 3.86 19.06
CA MET A 83 -9.39 4.86 18.18
C MET A 83 -10.49 5.79 17.66
N SER A 84 -10.53 7.03 18.16
CA SER A 84 -11.45 8.05 17.67
C SER A 84 -11.06 8.47 16.26
N LYS A 85 -12.02 8.63 15.37
CA LYS A 85 -11.80 9.09 13.98
C LYS A 85 -10.70 8.31 13.24
N PHE A 86 -10.66 6.99 13.42
CA PHE A 86 -9.74 6.13 12.70
C PHE A 86 -9.99 6.18 11.19
N ALA A 87 -11.24 6.34 10.78
CA ALA A 87 -11.62 6.58 9.40
C ALA A 87 -12.39 7.89 9.27
N ASP A 88 -11.98 8.73 8.34
CA ASP A 88 -12.78 9.87 7.91
C ASP A 88 -13.98 9.36 7.12
N THR A 89 -15.18 9.89 7.42
CA THR A 89 -16.41 9.50 6.74
C THR A 89 -16.88 10.62 5.83
N GLY A 90 -17.28 10.26 4.60
CA GLY A 90 -17.83 11.19 3.61
C GLY A 90 -19.09 10.61 2.97
N ASP A 91 -20.12 11.46 2.81
CA ASP A 91 -21.30 11.06 2.05
C ASP A 91 -21.00 11.02 0.57
N VAL A 92 -21.38 9.92 -0.09
CA VAL A 92 -21.29 9.72 -1.53
C VAL A 92 -22.66 9.32 -2.09
N PRO A 93 -22.90 9.45 -3.40
CA PRO A 93 -24.21 9.16 -3.98
C PRO A 93 -24.76 7.77 -3.66
N GLU A 94 -23.89 6.77 -3.58
CA GLU A 94 -24.25 5.38 -3.30
C GLU A 94 -24.26 4.99 -1.82
N GLY A 95 -23.74 5.85 -0.91
CA GLY A 95 -23.66 5.49 0.51
C GLY A 95 -22.75 6.39 1.33
N THR A 96 -21.88 5.77 2.12
CA THR A 96 -20.89 6.47 2.94
C THR A 96 -19.50 5.91 2.64
N GLU A 97 -18.59 6.75 2.23
CA GLU A 97 -17.17 6.40 2.03
C GLU A 97 -16.42 6.55 3.35
N TYR A 98 -15.66 5.53 3.71
CA TYR A 98 -14.73 5.49 4.85
C TYR A 98 -13.31 5.53 4.32
N ARG A 99 -12.52 6.53 4.75
CA ARG A 99 -11.10 6.68 4.39
C ARG A 99 -10.24 6.48 5.61
N THR A 100 -9.45 5.41 5.64
CA THR A 100 -8.55 5.12 6.77
C THR A 100 -7.25 5.90 6.64
N ALA A 101 -6.65 6.26 7.78
CA ALA A 101 -5.29 6.76 7.81
C ALA A 101 -4.26 5.61 7.68
N SER A 102 -3.04 5.93 7.29
CA SER A 102 -1.93 4.97 7.36
C SER A 102 -1.42 4.83 8.80
N MET A 103 -1.00 3.61 9.18
CA MET A 103 -0.46 3.33 10.50
C MET A 103 0.92 2.67 10.36
N ASN A 104 1.95 3.28 10.93
CA ASN A 104 3.33 2.78 10.86
C ASN A 104 3.76 2.17 12.21
N PHE A 105 3.91 0.84 12.25
CA PHE A 105 4.24 0.08 13.45
C PHE A 105 5.71 0.24 13.86
N LYS A 106 6.61 0.55 12.93
CA LYS A 106 8.04 0.81 13.25
C LYS A 106 8.26 2.03 14.13
N LYS A 107 7.30 2.95 14.21
CA LYS A 107 7.36 4.07 15.16
C LYS A 107 7.34 3.60 16.60
N ALA A 108 6.59 2.53 16.91
CA ALA A 108 6.55 1.95 18.25
C ALA A 108 7.89 1.30 18.64
N GLU A 109 8.57 0.66 17.69
CA GLU A 109 9.93 0.11 17.92
C GLU A 109 10.94 1.21 18.21
N ILE A 110 10.86 2.35 17.49
CA ILE A 110 11.73 3.50 17.74
C ILE A 110 11.47 4.07 19.13
N ALA A 111 10.20 4.17 19.54
CA ALA A 111 9.83 4.64 20.87
C ALA A 111 10.38 3.70 21.97
N LEU A 112 10.28 2.39 21.76
CA LEU A 112 10.85 1.39 22.70
C LEU A 112 12.37 1.50 22.80
N LYS A 113 13.08 1.67 21.67
CA LYS A 113 14.54 1.86 21.65
C LYS A 113 15.00 3.07 22.46
N ASN A 114 14.15 4.07 22.61
CA ASN A 114 14.42 5.28 23.40
C ASN A 114 13.91 5.18 24.85
N SER A 115 13.32 4.05 25.25
CA SER A 115 12.83 3.81 26.60
C SER A 115 13.88 3.14 27.50
N ALA A 116 13.65 3.15 28.81
CA ALA A 116 14.49 2.42 29.78
C ALA A 116 14.47 0.90 29.57
N LEU A 117 13.51 0.37 28.83
CA LEU A 117 13.34 -1.06 28.55
C LEU A 117 14.18 -1.52 27.35
N SER A 118 14.78 -0.62 26.60
CA SER A 118 15.56 -0.92 25.38
C SER A 118 16.74 -1.85 25.56
N SER A 119 17.31 -1.91 26.77
CA SER A 119 18.43 -2.80 27.11
C SER A 119 18.00 -4.24 27.42
N VAL A 120 16.70 -4.49 27.64
CA VAL A 120 16.16 -5.76 28.12
C VAL A 120 15.18 -6.38 27.12
N ILE A 121 14.53 -5.56 26.28
CA ILE A 121 13.46 -5.99 25.37
C ILE A 121 13.82 -5.66 23.92
N THR A 122 13.78 -6.67 23.07
CA THR A 122 13.67 -6.50 21.61
C THR A 122 12.23 -6.83 21.22
N ALA A 123 11.55 -5.93 20.52
CA ALA A 123 10.17 -6.13 20.12
C ALA A 123 9.98 -5.80 18.64
N ASP A 124 9.23 -6.64 17.95
CA ASP A 124 8.62 -6.34 16.65
C ASP A 124 7.14 -6.05 16.88
N PHE A 125 6.74 -4.80 16.61
CA PHE A 125 5.36 -4.36 16.75
C PHE A 125 4.54 -4.50 15.46
N SER A 126 5.15 -5.03 14.38
CA SER A 126 4.48 -5.27 13.12
C SER A 126 3.63 -6.54 13.21
N PRO A 127 2.29 -6.45 13.20
CA PRO A 127 1.45 -7.63 13.34
C PRO A 127 1.62 -8.57 12.14
N ALA A 128 1.71 -9.88 12.39
CA ALA A 128 1.76 -10.87 11.32
C ALA A 128 0.51 -10.80 10.43
N THR A 129 -0.64 -10.47 11.04
CA THR A 129 -1.91 -10.30 10.32
C THR A 129 -2.66 -9.09 10.85
N ILE A 130 -3.16 -8.26 9.92
CA ILE A 130 -4.06 -7.13 10.22
C ILE A 130 -5.36 -7.36 9.50
N THR A 131 -6.48 -7.32 10.22
CA THR A 131 -7.83 -7.42 9.64
C THR A 131 -8.58 -6.15 9.94
N VAL A 132 -9.07 -5.47 8.89
CA VAL A 132 -9.92 -4.29 9.03
C VAL A 132 -11.33 -4.63 8.59
N THR A 133 -12.30 -4.44 9.47
CA THR A 133 -13.73 -4.73 9.24
C THR A 133 -14.51 -3.42 9.19
N PHE A 134 -15.26 -3.23 8.13
CA PHE A 134 -16.14 -2.07 7.92
C PHE A 134 -17.57 -2.31 8.45
N PRO A 135 -18.40 -1.25 8.56
CA PRO A 135 -19.76 -1.36 9.12
C PRO A 135 -20.72 -2.29 8.36
N ASP A 136 -20.43 -2.59 7.09
CA ASP A 136 -21.16 -3.54 6.24
C ASP A 136 -20.64 -4.98 6.33
N ALA A 137 -19.74 -5.24 7.29
CA ALA A 137 -18.99 -6.49 7.47
C ALA A 137 -17.99 -6.81 6.33
N TYR A 138 -17.74 -5.88 5.40
CA TYR A 138 -16.62 -6.04 4.48
C TYR A 138 -15.32 -6.07 5.26
N THR A 139 -14.43 -7.00 4.91
CA THR A 139 -13.14 -7.16 5.57
C THR A 139 -12.00 -7.03 4.57
N ARG A 140 -10.93 -6.37 5.00
CA ARG A 140 -9.67 -6.32 4.26
C ARG A 140 -8.53 -6.80 5.13
N GLN A 141 -7.72 -7.72 4.62
CA GLN A 141 -6.62 -8.33 5.36
C GLN A 141 -5.27 -7.94 4.75
N PHE A 142 -4.29 -7.75 5.63
CA PHE A 142 -2.89 -7.49 5.30
C PHE A 142 -2.02 -8.44 6.10
N THR A 143 -0.91 -8.91 5.52
CA THR A 143 0.01 -9.84 6.17
C THR A 143 1.43 -9.34 6.06
N ASN A 144 2.19 -9.44 7.16
CA ASN A 144 3.60 -9.10 7.23
C ASN A 144 3.92 -7.69 6.69
N VAL A 145 3.15 -6.68 7.12
CA VAL A 145 3.35 -5.29 6.73
C VAL A 145 3.81 -4.44 7.90
N ASP A 146 4.86 -3.66 7.71
CA ASP A 146 5.36 -2.68 8.70
C ASP A 146 4.50 -1.42 8.74
N VAL A 147 3.72 -1.20 7.68
CA VAL A 147 2.83 -0.05 7.54
C VAL A 147 1.48 -0.54 7.02
N LEU A 148 0.41 -0.30 7.79
CA LEU A 148 -0.94 -0.39 7.24
C LEU A 148 -1.13 0.81 6.29
N PRO A 149 -1.33 0.60 4.98
CA PRO A 149 -1.53 1.70 4.05
C PRO A 149 -2.88 2.37 4.28
N ALA A 150 -2.99 3.63 3.93
CA ALA A 150 -4.31 4.29 3.83
C ALA A 150 -5.11 3.66 2.69
N PHE A 151 -6.40 3.46 2.89
CA PHE A 151 -7.31 2.96 1.87
C PHE A 151 -8.74 3.41 2.16
N SER A 152 -9.63 3.28 1.17
CA SER A 152 -11.04 3.59 1.34
C SER A 152 -11.93 2.41 1.01
N HIS A 153 -13.15 2.45 1.56
CA HIS A 153 -14.24 1.54 1.26
C HIS A 153 -15.57 2.29 1.36
N THR A 154 -16.47 2.05 0.40
CA THR A 154 -17.80 2.64 0.40
C THR A 154 -18.82 1.62 0.90
N VAL A 155 -19.46 1.96 2.01
CA VAL A 155 -20.60 1.21 2.54
C VAL A 155 -21.84 1.66 1.79
N ILE A 156 -22.40 0.77 1.00
CA ILE A 156 -23.56 1.06 0.15
C ILE A 156 -24.83 1.23 1.00
N ASP A 157 -25.54 2.33 0.77
CA ASP A 157 -26.87 2.55 1.32
C ASP A 157 -27.90 2.25 0.23
N PRO A 158 -28.65 1.15 0.33
CA PRO A 158 -29.63 0.78 -0.68
C PRO A 158 -30.72 1.84 -0.92
N THR A 159 -30.97 2.71 0.07
CA THR A 159 -31.95 3.80 -0.08
C THR A 159 -31.40 4.96 -0.93
N LYS A 160 -30.08 5.20 -0.89
CA LYS A 160 -29.39 6.19 -1.74
C LYS A 160 -29.16 5.64 -3.14
N SER A 161 -28.77 4.37 -3.28
CA SER A 161 -28.53 3.72 -4.57
C SER A 161 -29.76 3.72 -5.49
N ALA A 162 -30.95 3.64 -4.92
CA ALA A 162 -32.20 3.71 -5.72
C ALA A 162 -32.40 5.08 -6.41
N SER A 163 -31.82 6.14 -5.89
CA SER A 163 -31.86 7.48 -6.48
C SER A 163 -30.72 7.73 -7.49
N ALA A 164 -29.60 6.98 -7.39
CA ALA A 164 -28.45 7.11 -8.30
C ALA A 164 -28.67 6.40 -9.64
N SER A 165 -29.69 5.53 -9.75
CA SER A 165 -29.97 4.72 -10.95
C SER A 165 -30.51 5.49 -12.17
N THR A 166 -30.60 6.83 -12.13
CA THR A 166 -31.06 7.66 -13.26
C THR A 166 -29.95 8.50 -13.90
N LEU A 167 -28.73 8.49 -13.38
CA LEU A 167 -27.61 9.15 -14.02
C LEU A 167 -26.89 8.16 -14.94
N PRO A 168 -26.55 8.56 -16.18
CA PRO A 168 -25.75 7.71 -17.05
C PRO A 168 -24.43 7.40 -16.34
N THR A 169 -24.17 6.12 -16.10
CA THR A 169 -22.92 5.65 -15.46
C THR A 169 -21.80 5.51 -16.47
N THR A 170 -22.04 5.86 -17.74
CA THR A 170 -21.13 5.71 -18.88
C THR A 170 -20.85 7.03 -19.55
N GLY A 171 -19.70 7.12 -20.19
CA GLY A 171 -19.32 8.16 -21.15
C GLY A 171 -18.92 7.52 -22.47
N ALA A 172 -18.34 8.33 -23.36
CA ALA A 172 -17.85 7.89 -24.66
C ALA A 172 -16.38 8.32 -24.86
N ALA A 173 -15.66 7.62 -25.75
CA ALA A 173 -14.34 8.01 -26.19
C ALA A 173 -14.25 8.06 -27.72
N ARG A 174 -13.79 9.19 -28.27
CA ARG A 174 -13.38 9.30 -29.65
C ARG A 174 -11.89 9.04 -29.77
N VAL A 175 -11.54 7.90 -30.34
CA VAL A 175 -10.15 7.42 -30.41
C VAL A 175 -9.61 7.69 -31.81
N ILE A 176 -8.46 8.36 -31.89
CA ILE A 176 -7.76 8.65 -33.15
C ILE A 176 -6.28 8.23 -33.04
N SER A 177 -5.67 7.82 -34.14
CA SER A 177 -4.26 7.45 -34.15
C SER A 177 -3.54 7.89 -35.41
N SER A 178 -2.24 8.03 -35.32
CA SER A 178 -1.33 8.17 -36.45
C SER A 178 -0.24 7.07 -36.30
N PRO A 179 -0.15 6.15 -37.30
CA PRO A 179 -0.97 5.96 -38.46
C PRO A 179 -2.40 5.50 -38.14
N SER A 180 -3.31 5.50 -39.15
CA SER A 180 -4.66 4.95 -39.00
C SER A 180 -4.62 3.39 -38.97
N GLY A 181 -5.74 2.78 -38.55
CA GLY A 181 -5.89 1.33 -38.48
C GLY A 181 -4.98 0.71 -37.39
N VAL A 182 -4.88 1.40 -36.25
CA VAL A 182 -4.22 0.90 -35.04
C VAL A 182 -5.24 0.18 -34.18
N ARG A 183 -4.94 -1.02 -33.73
CA ARG A 183 -5.78 -1.76 -32.78
C ARG A 183 -5.82 -1.06 -31.44
N VAL A 184 -7.00 -0.85 -30.92
CA VAL A 184 -7.24 -0.18 -29.63
C VAL A 184 -7.78 -1.19 -28.63
N TYR A 185 -7.19 -1.21 -27.45
CA TYR A 185 -7.64 -2.00 -26.32
C TYR A 185 -7.99 -1.05 -25.18
N ILE A 186 -9.08 -1.34 -24.46
CA ILE A 186 -9.45 -0.67 -23.21
C ILE A 186 -9.36 -1.72 -22.10
N ASP A 187 -8.58 -1.43 -21.07
CA ASP A 187 -8.38 -2.29 -19.91
C ASP A 187 -8.04 -3.74 -20.28
N GLY A 188 -7.26 -3.89 -21.35
CA GLY A 188 -6.84 -5.19 -21.89
C GLY A 188 -7.80 -5.85 -22.87
N SER A 189 -9.02 -5.34 -23.06
CA SER A 189 -10.01 -5.86 -24.02
C SER A 189 -9.96 -5.12 -25.35
N TYR A 190 -10.00 -5.84 -26.47
CA TYR A 190 -10.04 -5.24 -27.80
C TYR A 190 -11.34 -4.43 -28.00
N ALA A 191 -11.19 -3.17 -28.42
CA ALA A 191 -12.29 -2.23 -28.54
C ALA A 191 -12.55 -1.76 -29.99
N GLY A 192 -11.60 -1.99 -30.91
CA GLY A 192 -11.75 -1.61 -32.33
C GLY A 192 -10.47 -1.05 -32.92
N ASP A 193 -10.54 -0.58 -34.19
CA ASP A 193 -9.41 0.01 -34.90
C ASP A 193 -9.60 1.51 -35.03
N ALA A 194 -8.60 2.31 -34.68
CA ALA A 194 -8.65 3.75 -34.76
C ALA A 194 -8.56 4.24 -36.22
N PRO A 195 -9.41 5.25 -36.65
CA PRO A 195 -10.30 6.04 -35.80
C PRO A 195 -11.60 5.32 -35.46
N VAL A 196 -12.00 5.34 -34.18
CA VAL A 196 -13.21 4.68 -33.68
C VAL A 196 -13.86 5.54 -32.58
N THR A 197 -15.18 5.51 -32.53
CA THR A 197 -15.94 6.05 -31.38
C THR A 197 -16.44 4.87 -30.55
N LEU A 198 -16.16 4.92 -29.27
CA LEU A 198 -16.52 3.90 -28.32
C LEU A 198 -17.51 4.50 -27.33
N ASP A 199 -18.71 3.98 -27.33
CA ASP A 199 -19.81 4.40 -26.46
C ASP A 199 -19.92 3.46 -25.25
N GLU A 200 -20.67 3.89 -24.24
CA GLU A 200 -20.98 3.09 -23.05
C GLU A 200 -19.75 2.65 -22.22
N ILE A 201 -18.67 3.45 -22.25
CA ILE A 201 -17.52 3.21 -21.38
C ILE A 201 -17.90 3.60 -19.95
N PRO A 202 -17.73 2.74 -18.93
CA PRO A 202 -17.99 3.11 -17.55
C PRO A 202 -17.26 4.40 -17.17
N ALA A 203 -17.85 5.24 -16.33
CA ALA A 203 -17.17 6.42 -15.84
C ALA A 203 -16.02 6.00 -14.89
N GLY A 204 -14.84 6.58 -15.08
CA GLY A 204 -13.67 6.24 -14.30
C GLY A 204 -12.37 6.34 -15.10
N ILE A 205 -11.31 5.84 -14.49
CA ILE A 205 -9.98 5.81 -15.09
C ILE A 205 -9.82 4.52 -15.89
N HIS A 206 -9.57 4.68 -17.21
CA HIS A 206 -9.38 3.57 -18.14
C HIS A 206 -8.01 3.64 -18.81
N THR A 207 -7.46 2.48 -19.14
CA THR A 207 -6.18 2.34 -19.81
C THR A 207 -6.40 1.98 -21.26
N PHE A 208 -6.05 2.90 -22.18
CA PHE A 208 -6.09 2.71 -23.63
C PHE A 208 -4.72 2.26 -24.11
N ARG A 209 -4.65 1.08 -24.76
CA ARG A 209 -3.44 0.56 -25.37
C ARG A 209 -3.63 0.50 -26.88
N PHE A 210 -2.63 1.02 -27.60
CA PHE A 210 -2.62 1.14 -29.06
C PHE A 210 -1.55 0.20 -29.63
N GLU A 211 -1.93 -0.66 -30.57
CA GLU A 211 -1.02 -1.63 -31.18
C GLU A 211 -1.16 -1.67 -32.68
N LYS A 212 -0.03 -1.73 -33.39
CA LYS A 212 0.05 -1.96 -34.80
C LYS A 212 1.36 -2.67 -35.14
N ASP A 213 1.30 -3.60 -36.10
CA ASP A 213 2.49 -4.36 -36.51
C ASP A 213 3.57 -3.42 -37.06
N ASN A 214 4.81 -3.61 -36.64
CA ASN A 214 5.99 -2.78 -36.91
C ASN A 214 5.95 -1.37 -36.27
N PHE A 215 5.11 -1.16 -35.27
CA PHE A 215 5.07 0.08 -34.51
C PHE A 215 5.21 -0.19 -33.01
N GLU A 216 5.79 0.76 -32.30
CA GLU A 216 5.91 0.69 -30.85
C GLU A 216 4.52 0.88 -30.22
N PRO A 217 4.08 -0.03 -29.33
CA PRO A 217 2.78 0.12 -28.67
C PRO A 217 2.77 1.33 -27.73
N VAL A 218 1.67 2.06 -27.73
CA VAL A 218 1.46 3.24 -26.89
C VAL A 218 0.35 2.97 -25.89
N THR A 219 0.56 3.33 -24.62
CA THR A 219 -0.46 3.21 -23.56
C THR A 219 -0.78 4.59 -22.99
N LYS A 220 -2.07 4.87 -22.78
CA LYS A 220 -2.57 6.11 -22.19
C LYS A 220 -3.63 5.83 -21.15
N THR A 221 -3.55 6.53 -20.04
CA THR A 221 -4.57 6.50 -18.99
C THR A 221 -5.46 7.73 -19.15
N VAL A 222 -6.76 7.51 -19.20
CA VAL A 222 -7.76 8.55 -19.46
C VAL A 222 -8.92 8.41 -18.48
N ASN A 223 -9.36 9.53 -17.91
CA ASN A 223 -10.56 9.56 -17.08
C ASN A 223 -11.78 9.83 -17.97
N VAL A 224 -12.70 8.86 -18.04
CA VAL A 224 -13.98 8.98 -18.74
C VAL A 224 -15.00 9.53 -17.78
N THR A 225 -15.62 10.66 -18.17
CA THR A 225 -16.64 11.33 -17.35
C THR A 225 -18.03 10.96 -17.86
N THR A 226 -18.93 10.72 -16.94
CA THR A 226 -20.33 10.42 -17.19
C THR A 226 -20.98 11.40 -18.19
N GLY A 227 -21.64 10.87 -19.20
CA GLY A 227 -22.37 11.65 -20.21
C GLY A 227 -21.51 12.51 -21.14
N SER A 228 -20.18 12.38 -21.06
CA SER A 228 -19.22 13.17 -21.84
C SER A 228 -18.46 12.29 -22.82
N THR A 229 -18.01 12.90 -23.94
CA THR A 229 -17.11 12.25 -24.90
C THR A 229 -15.70 12.79 -24.70
N VAL A 230 -14.75 11.91 -24.33
CA VAL A 230 -13.33 12.25 -24.24
C VAL A 230 -12.62 11.93 -25.55
N GLN A 231 -11.71 12.79 -26.00
CA GLN A 231 -10.85 12.49 -27.14
C GLN A 231 -9.54 11.87 -26.68
N VAL A 232 -9.24 10.68 -27.26
CA VAL A 232 -7.99 9.95 -27.00
C VAL A 232 -7.21 9.86 -28.29
N SER A 233 -5.98 10.41 -28.32
CA SER A 233 -5.13 10.39 -29.51
C SER A 233 -3.78 9.71 -29.22
N ALA A 234 -3.29 8.90 -30.17
CA ALA A 234 -1.97 8.29 -30.09
C ALA A 234 -1.18 8.45 -31.39
N ILE A 235 0.12 8.68 -31.26
CA ILE A 235 1.08 8.67 -32.37
C ILE A 235 2.03 7.53 -32.09
N LEU A 236 2.10 6.54 -32.98
CA LEU A 236 2.95 5.37 -32.83
C LEU A 236 4.24 5.56 -33.65
N GLY A 237 5.38 5.28 -33.00
CA GLY A 237 6.69 5.25 -33.63
C GLY A 237 6.86 4.00 -34.48
N TYR A 238 7.32 4.14 -35.73
CA TYR A 238 7.66 3.00 -36.57
C TYR A 238 8.92 2.32 -36.04
N ILE A 239 8.89 1.00 -35.88
CA ILE A 239 10.06 0.17 -35.55
C ILE A 239 10.59 -0.41 -36.87
N PRO A 240 11.68 0.11 -37.45
CA PRO A 240 12.26 -0.49 -38.63
C PRO A 240 12.67 -1.93 -38.26
N GLY A 241 12.08 -2.88 -38.96
CA GLY A 241 12.44 -4.29 -38.80
C GLY A 241 13.95 -4.43 -38.87
N THR A 242 14.57 -5.08 -37.91
CA THR A 242 15.96 -5.54 -38.01
C THR A 242 16.03 -6.54 -39.13
N THR A 243 16.35 -6.07 -40.32
CA THR A 243 16.88 -6.95 -41.38
C THR A 243 18.10 -7.58 -40.76
N ALA A 244 18.04 -8.88 -40.57
CA ALA A 244 19.23 -9.67 -40.21
C ALA A 244 20.24 -9.50 -41.33
N THR A 245 21.08 -8.48 -41.25
CA THR A 245 22.24 -8.31 -42.10
C THR A 245 23.24 -9.31 -41.54
N GLY A 246 23.37 -10.45 -42.26
CA GLY A 246 24.47 -11.35 -42.10
C GLY A 246 25.77 -10.61 -42.40
N THR A 247 26.41 -10.12 -41.35
CA THR A 247 27.78 -9.61 -41.39
C THR A 247 28.70 -10.76 -41.05
N SER A 248 29.39 -11.24 -42.08
CA SER A 248 30.61 -12.02 -41.93
C SER A 248 31.60 -11.25 -41.03
N PRO A 249 32.35 -11.94 -40.16
CA PRO A 249 33.29 -11.26 -39.27
C PRO A 249 34.51 -10.78 -40.07
N LEU A 250 34.73 -9.47 -40.05
CA LEU A 250 36.01 -8.87 -40.39
C LEU A 250 36.96 -8.99 -39.19
N PRO A 251 38.22 -9.40 -39.38
CA PRO A 251 39.19 -9.58 -38.31
C PRO A 251 39.81 -8.24 -37.89
N GLY A 252 39.84 -8.00 -36.58
CA GLY A 252 40.85 -7.22 -35.92
C GLY A 252 40.61 -5.75 -35.77
N PHE A 253 40.20 -5.33 -34.54
CA PHE A 253 40.81 -4.19 -33.86
C PHE A 253 40.61 -4.34 -32.35
N ASP A 254 41.70 -4.64 -31.65
CA ASP A 254 41.84 -4.51 -30.21
C ASP A 254 41.79 -3.03 -29.79
N GLY A 255 40.99 -2.70 -28.82
CA GLY A 255 40.98 -1.36 -28.25
C GLY A 255 39.99 -1.29 -27.06
N ALA A 256 40.52 -1.61 -25.87
CA ALA A 256 39.85 -1.46 -24.58
C ALA A 256 39.76 0.00 -24.14
N PRO A 257 39.34 0.26 -22.89
CA PRO A 257 37.98 0.59 -22.45
C PRO A 257 37.93 2.01 -21.83
N ALA A 258 36.87 2.70 -21.87
CA ALA A 258 36.56 3.76 -20.90
C ALA A 258 35.17 4.35 -21.16
N LEU A 259 34.37 4.35 -20.10
CA LEU A 259 33.41 5.36 -19.66
C LEU A 259 32.14 4.71 -19.10
N ILE A 260 32.32 4.08 -17.93
CA ILE A 260 31.24 3.95 -16.94
C ILE A 260 31.52 5.01 -15.88
N ALA A 261 30.81 6.12 -15.89
CA ALA A 261 30.56 7.00 -14.77
C ALA A 261 29.76 8.21 -15.26
N LEU A 262 28.45 8.21 -15.04
CA LEU A 262 27.63 9.44 -14.85
C LEU A 262 26.14 9.08 -14.95
N ALA A 263 25.59 8.46 -13.92
CA ALA A 263 24.16 8.42 -13.68
C ALA A 263 23.83 8.08 -12.22
N CYS A 264 24.38 8.82 -11.27
CA CYS A 264 24.02 8.78 -9.85
C CYS A 264 24.02 10.17 -9.23
N TYR A 265 23.25 11.10 -9.81
CA TYR A 265 23.07 12.42 -9.16
C TYR A 265 21.77 13.09 -9.63
N ALA A 266 20.62 12.53 -9.30
CA ALA A 266 19.34 13.24 -9.45
C ALA A 266 18.17 12.59 -8.67
N VAL A 267 18.35 12.18 -7.41
CA VAL A 267 17.21 11.75 -6.54
C VAL A 267 17.39 12.28 -5.11
N LEU A 268 17.82 13.52 -4.96
CA LEU A 268 17.91 14.14 -3.62
C LEU A 268 17.61 15.63 -3.67
N TRP A 269 16.45 16.01 -4.22
CA TRP A 269 15.97 17.38 -4.03
C TRP A 269 14.49 17.55 -4.33
N VAL A 270 13.59 16.96 -3.56
CA VAL A 270 12.23 17.49 -3.31
C VAL A 270 11.70 16.88 -2.00
N SER A 271 12.02 17.50 -0.90
CA SER A 271 11.28 17.37 0.35
C SER A 271 11.59 18.55 1.26
N ARG A 272 11.10 19.73 0.89
CA ARG A 272 10.91 20.86 1.79
C ARG A 272 10.00 21.88 1.11
N ARG A 273 8.69 21.76 1.34
CA ARG A 273 7.80 22.91 1.61
C ARG A 273 6.47 22.34 2.07
#